data_e983c71c166404331b723aeb37a4d198
#
_entry.id   e983c71c166404331b723aeb37a4d198
#
_cell.length_a   1.000
_cell.length_b   1.000
_cell.length_c   1.000
_cell.angle_alpha   90.00
_cell.angle_beta   90.00
_cell.angle_gamma   90.00
#
_symmetry.space_group_name_H-M   'P 1'
#
loop_
_entity.id
_entity.type
_entity.pdbx_description
1 polymer ?
#
loop_
_entity_poly.entity_id
_entity_poly.type
_entity_poly.pdbx_seq_one_letter_code
_entity_poly.pdbx_strand_id
1 'polypeptide(L)'
;LIKKMVFVISALRGGGAEKFVLNLYKAMEKYQGYECHIVAIEKAVEHDIDGCRVHFVSDFCNVSKKGLRRLSYKKNVAKSIDSYISEKISKEAFILSNMLLADKIMSESKLKVHHVIHNSYKTAFLSGKSFFKKIQIKNKINRLYRNHPLVFVSQAAEWEYQEEFSTPFDSQVIYNPTELSDLQGQSNITVETLESRYLIHIGRFNRQKRHDRLINAFSRIENSDIKLLLIGEGGLKQEAEKLVNDLGIEDRVIFKGFTENPYPYLRKSEGLVLSSDFEGLPTVLIEAIALSIPVITTDCSGGIREIVGDNETVISSCNDIDELANMMNRMILNSEEFQCLFPNKFLASEISSQYHHLNYSH
;
A
#
# COMPACT_ATOMS: atom_id res chain seq x y z
N LEU A 1 23.87 7.64 21.94
CA LEU A 1 22.40 7.79 22.11
C LEU A 1 21.69 6.93 21.08
N ILE A 2 20.65 6.17 21.48
CA ILE A 2 19.82 5.38 20.56
C ILE A 2 19.01 6.37 19.69
N LYS A 3 19.09 6.20 18.37
CA LYS A 3 18.34 7.02 17.42
C LYS A 3 16.85 6.71 17.50
N LYS A 4 16.01 7.72 17.43
CA LYS A 4 14.56 7.57 17.51
C LYS A 4 13.91 7.85 16.18
N MET A 5 12.93 7.02 15.79
CA MET A 5 12.13 7.22 14.61
C MET A 5 10.64 7.19 14.95
N VAL A 6 9.87 8.09 14.36
CA VAL A 6 8.43 8.19 14.62
C VAL A 6 7.66 8.10 13.31
N PHE A 7 6.75 7.17 13.23
CA PHE A 7 5.78 7.02 12.15
C PHE A 7 4.46 7.63 12.58
N VAL A 8 4.04 8.72 11.98
CA VAL A 8 2.69 9.27 12.17
C VAL A 8 1.78 8.71 11.10
N ILE A 9 0.68 8.08 11.49
CA ILE A 9 -0.24 7.43 10.56
C ILE A 9 -1.70 7.72 10.93
N SER A 10 -2.58 7.62 9.94
CA SER A 10 -4.03 7.85 10.17
C SER A 10 -4.63 6.81 11.10
N ALA A 11 -4.41 5.53 10.85
CA ALA A 11 -4.86 4.36 11.59
C ALA A 11 -4.00 3.16 11.18
N LEU A 12 -4.15 2.01 11.85
CA LEU A 12 -3.48 0.74 11.53
C LEU A 12 -4.49 -0.30 11.02
N ARG A 13 -5.35 0.11 10.09
CA ARG A 13 -6.30 -0.77 9.42
C ARG A 13 -5.59 -1.61 8.35
N GLY A 14 -6.24 -2.69 7.86
CA GLY A 14 -5.70 -3.55 6.81
C GLY A 14 -5.44 -2.81 5.49
N GLY A 15 -4.19 -2.47 5.17
CA GLY A 15 -3.82 -1.81 3.92
C GLY A 15 -2.32 -1.75 3.68
N GLY A 16 -1.94 -1.39 2.44
CA GLY A 16 -0.54 -1.36 2.01
C GLY A 16 0.31 -0.30 2.70
N ALA A 17 -0.25 0.88 3.00
CA ALA A 17 0.48 1.94 3.69
C ALA A 17 0.73 1.61 5.17
N GLU A 18 -0.23 0.98 5.82
CA GLU A 18 -0.12 0.48 7.19
C GLU A 18 0.94 -0.61 7.28
N LYS A 19 0.92 -1.55 6.33
CA LYS A 19 1.90 -2.62 6.22
C LYS A 19 3.32 -2.08 5.93
N PHE A 20 3.42 -1.07 5.07
CA PHE A 20 4.69 -0.34 4.87
C PHE A 20 5.26 0.18 6.18
N VAL A 21 4.44 0.85 7.01
CA VAL A 21 4.88 1.40 8.31
C VAL A 21 5.39 0.29 9.22
N LEU A 22 4.68 -0.84 9.33
CA LEU A 22 5.08 -1.96 10.17
C LEU A 22 6.35 -2.65 9.66
N ASN A 23 6.49 -2.84 8.35
CA ASN A 23 7.67 -3.42 7.76
C ASN A 23 8.89 -2.52 7.92
N LEU A 24 8.75 -1.22 7.67
CA LEU A 24 9.85 -0.26 7.85
C LEU A 24 10.22 -0.09 9.32
N TYR A 25 9.24 -0.08 10.24
CA TYR A 25 9.47 -0.09 11.68
C TYR A 25 10.42 -1.24 12.07
N LYS A 26 10.05 -2.48 11.70
CA LYS A 26 10.86 -3.68 11.98
C LYS A 26 12.25 -3.61 11.33
N ALA A 27 12.32 -3.16 10.08
CA ALA A 27 13.58 -3.04 9.35
C ALA A 27 14.54 -2.00 9.99
N MET A 28 14.02 -0.84 10.42
CA MET A 28 14.81 0.20 11.07
C MET A 28 15.33 -0.26 12.43
N GLU A 29 14.54 -0.98 13.21
CA GLU A 29 15.02 -1.58 14.47
C GLU A 29 16.09 -2.67 14.23
N LYS A 30 15.80 -3.59 13.30
CA LYS A 30 16.64 -4.76 13.00
C LYS A 30 18.00 -4.39 12.39
N TYR A 31 18.00 -3.53 11.38
CA TYR A 31 19.19 -3.27 10.56
C TYR A 31 19.91 -1.96 10.90
N GLN A 32 19.21 -0.98 11.49
CA GLN A 32 19.76 0.35 11.73
C GLN A 32 19.83 0.73 13.21
N GLY A 33 19.32 -0.13 14.11
CA GLY A 33 19.37 0.06 15.56
C GLY A 33 18.57 1.27 16.06
N TYR A 34 17.51 1.66 15.35
CA TYR A 34 16.61 2.70 15.83
C TYR A 34 15.68 2.15 16.92
N GLU A 35 15.22 3.03 17.79
CA GLU A 35 14.04 2.79 18.61
C GLU A 35 12.87 3.45 17.90
N CYS A 36 11.95 2.64 17.35
CA CYS A 36 10.84 3.09 16.54
C CYS A 36 9.56 3.27 17.36
N HIS A 37 8.75 4.26 16.98
CA HIS A 37 7.46 4.56 17.59
C HIS A 37 6.42 4.83 16.50
N ILE A 38 5.17 4.43 16.73
CA ILE A 38 4.03 4.74 15.87
C ILE A 38 3.09 5.67 16.61
N VAL A 39 2.71 6.79 16.00
CA VAL A 39 1.69 7.71 16.52
C VAL A 39 0.48 7.61 15.58
N ALA A 40 -0.58 6.93 16.03
CA ALA A 40 -1.81 6.74 15.26
C ALA A 40 -2.86 7.79 15.65
N ILE A 41 -3.46 8.46 14.65
CA ILE A 41 -4.45 9.52 14.85
C ILE A 41 -5.78 8.93 15.31
N GLU A 42 -6.19 7.82 14.72
CA GLU A 42 -7.43 7.10 15.05
C GLU A 42 -7.09 5.78 15.77
N LYS A 43 -7.87 5.46 16.80
CA LYS A 43 -7.71 4.19 17.53
C LYS A 43 -8.46 3.07 16.81
N ALA A 44 -7.91 2.67 15.65
CA ALA A 44 -8.41 1.56 14.84
C ALA A 44 -7.23 0.70 14.40
N VAL A 45 -7.22 -0.56 14.83
CA VAL A 45 -6.13 -1.52 14.64
C VAL A 45 -6.72 -2.81 14.11
N GLU A 46 -6.21 -3.27 12.96
CA GLU A 46 -6.55 -4.54 12.31
C GLU A 46 -5.29 -5.37 11.99
N HIS A 47 -4.10 -4.78 12.14
CA HIS A 47 -2.83 -5.47 12.00
C HIS A 47 -2.30 -5.92 13.36
N ASP A 48 -1.50 -7.00 13.35
CA ASP A 48 -0.68 -7.36 14.51
C ASP A 48 0.35 -6.26 14.79
N ILE A 49 0.27 -5.69 15.97
CA ILE A 49 1.15 -4.63 16.48
C ILE A 49 2.00 -5.10 17.68
N ASP A 50 2.03 -6.40 17.94
CA ASP A 50 2.82 -6.96 19.03
C ASP A 50 4.31 -6.60 18.86
N GLY A 51 4.90 -6.15 19.96
CA GLY A 51 6.26 -5.64 19.97
C GLY A 51 6.43 -4.22 19.41
N CYS A 52 5.40 -3.58 18.88
CA CYS A 52 5.47 -2.20 18.42
C CYS A 52 5.12 -1.19 19.53
N ARG A 53 5.86 -0.07 19.61
CA ARG A 53 5.55 1.05 20.50
C ARG A 53 4.53 1.96 19.83
N VAL A 54 3.23 1.70 20.10
CA VAL A 54 2.13 2.44 19.50
C VAL A 54 1.52 3.43 20.49
N HIS A 55 1.32 4.67 20.05
CA HIS A 55 0.74 5.77 20.79
C HIS A 55 -0.48 6.31 20.05
N PHE A 56 -1.63 6.38 20.71
CA PHE A 56 -2.82 6.94 20.10
C PHE A 56 -2.97 8.41 20.44
N VAL A 57 -3.27 9.25 19.46
CA VAL A 57 -3.46 10.69 19.66
C VAL A 57 -4.55 10.97 20.67
N SER A 58 -5.59 10.13 20.76
CA SER A 58 -6.67 10.24 21.77
C SER A 58 -6.18 10.16 23.22
N ASP A 59 -5.02 9.53 23.47
CA ASP A 59 -4.53 9.28 24.83
C ASP A 59 -3.79 10.50 25.40
N PHE A 60 -3.36 11.45 24.57
CA PHE A 60 -2.64 12.65 25.00
C PHE A 60 -3.16 13.97 24.38
N CYS A 61 -4.19 13.94 23.54
CA CYS A 61 -4.73 15.11 22.86
C CYS A 61 -6.25 15.18 22.98
N ASN A 62 -6.75 16.19 23.72
CA ASN A 62 -8.19 16.43 23.94
C ASN A 62 -8.73 17.59 23.07
N VAL A 63 -8.36 17.64 21.80
CA VAL A 63 -8.80 18.71 20.88
C VAL A 63 -10.15 18.38 20.26
N SER A 64 -11.16 19.26 20.48
CA SER A 64 -12.50 19.09 19.92
C SER A 64 -12.59 19.47 18.45
N LYS A 65 -13.30 18.67 17.64
CA LYS A 65 -13.67 18.99 16.24
C LYS A 65 -14.93 19.88 16.13
N LYS A 66 -15.57 20.29 17.24
CA LYS A 66 -16.86 20.99 17.23
C LYS A 66 -16.71 22.52 17.25
N GLY A 67 -17.68 23.23 16.65
CA GLY A 67 -17.79 24.68 16.66
C GLY A 67 -16.61 25.40 15.96
N LEU A 68 -16.29 26.62 16.40
CA LEU A 68 -15.18 27.45 15.89
C LEU A 68 -13.81 26.78 16.04
N ARG A 69 -13.64 25.83 16.96
CA ARG A 69 -12.41 25.05 17.15
C ARG A 69 -12.08 24.15 15.97
N ARG A 70 -13.01 23.90 15.04
CA ARG A 70 -12.79 23.15 13.79
C ARG A 70 -11.73 23.82 12.90
N LEU A 71 -11.64 25.15 12.87
CA LEU A 71 -10.68 25.88 12.05
C LEU A 71 -9.23 25.70 12.50
N SER A 72 -9.00 25.59 13.82
CA SER A 72 -7.67 25.38 14.40
C SER A 72 -7.37 23.91 14.75
N TYR A 73 -8.30 22.99 14.46
CA TYR A 73 -8.21 21.60 14.88
C TYR A 73 -6.88 20.95 14.47
N LYS A 74 -6.52 21.01 13.18
CA LYS A 74 -5.30 20.38 12.67
C LYS A 74 -4.05 20.94 13.33
N LYS A 75 -3.95 22.28 13.41
CA LYS A 75 -2.82 22.98 14.06
C LYS A 75 -2.68 22.60 15.53
N ASN A 76 -3.80 22.48 16.25
CA ASN A 76 -3.77 22.12 17.67
C ASN A 76 -3.40 20.65 17.88
N VAL A 77 -3.89 19.74 17.03
CA VAL A 77 -3.47 18.33 17.05
C VAL A 77 -2.01 18.20 16.69
N ALA A 78 -1.52 18.86 15.63
CA ALA A 78 -0.11 18.87 15.27
C ALA A 78 0.77 19.35 16.44
N LYS A 79 0.39 20.46 17.07
CA LYS A 79 1.10 20.98 18.27
C LYS A 79 1.14 19.94 19.40
N SER A 80 0.04 19.22 19.64
CA SER A 80 0.01 18.17 20.67
C SER A 80 0.93 16.99 20.31
N ILE A 81 0.96 16.59 19.04
CA ILE A 81 1.88 15.55 18.53
C ILE A 81 3.33 16.03 18.68
N ASP A 82 3.65 17.25 18.24
CA ASP A 82 4.98 17.85 18.35
C ASP A 82 5.49 17.86 19.80
N SER A 83 4.64 18.30 20.73
CA SER A 83 4.97 18.30 22.17
C SER A 83 5.20 16.88 22.67
N TYR A 84 4.29 15.96 22.34
CA TYR A 84 4.41 14.56 22.75
C TYR A 84 5.72 13.91 22.24
N ILE A 85 6.03 14.07 20.96
CA ILE A 85 7.27 13.55 20.38
C ILE A 85 8.48 14.16 21.08
N SER A 86 8.52 15.48 21.22
CA SER A 86 9.67 16.19 21.78
C SER A 86 9.92 15.88 23.26
N GLU A 87 8.87 15.67 24.06
CA GLU A 87 8.95 15.48 25.50
C GLU A 87 9.06 14.00 25.92
N LYS A 88 8.39 13.10 25.18
CA LYS A 88 8.26 11.69 25.55
C LYS A 88 9.12 10.75 24.71
N ILE A 89 9.52 11.16 23.49
CA ILE A 89 10.31 10.33 22.60
C ILE A 89 11.68 10.95 22.38
N SER A 90 11.80 11.99 21.57
CA SER A 90 13.03 12.74 21.34
C SER A 90 12.77 14.02 20.56
N LYS A 91 13.53 15.09 20.85
CA LYS A 91 13.54 16.32 20.05
C LYS A 91 14.19 16.13 18.66
N GLU A 92 15.05 15.12 18.55
CA GLU A 92 15.80 14.80 17.32
C GLU A 92 15.21 13.56 16.61
N ALA A 93 13.95 13.22 16.86
CA ALA A 93 13.32 12.09 16.22
C ALA A 93 13.21 12.29 14.71
N PHE A 94 13.54 11.26 13.93
CA PHE A 94 13.25 11.20 12.51
C PHE A 94 11.77 10.89 12.29
N ILE A 95 11.02 11.79 11.64
CA ILE A 95 9.56 11.71 11.58
C ILE A 95 9.09 11.45 10.14
N LEU A 96 8.35 10.36 9.95
CA LEU A 96 7.63 10.05 8.71
C LEU A 96 6.13 10.17 8.93
N SER A 97 5.46 10.95 8.08
CA SER A 97 3.99 11.03 8.03
C SER A 97 3.45 10.17 6.91
N ASN A 98 2.43 9.39 7.21
CA ASN A 98 1.88 8.40 6.28
C ASN A 98 0.36 8.55 6.17
N MET A 99 -0.14 8.59 4.94
CA MET A 99 -1.56 8.75 4.59
C MET A 99 -2.11 10.17 4.77
N LEU A 100 -3.05 10.53 3.92
CA LEU A 100 -3.55 11.88 3.74
C LEU A 100 -4.12 12.55 5.01
N LEU A 101 -4.68 11.79 5.96
CA LEU A 101 -5.19 12.38 7.21
C LEU A 101 -4.03 12.80 8.13
N ALA A 102 -3.03 11.95 8.28
CA ALA A 102 -1.81 12.26 9.02
C ALA A 102 -1.09 13.44 8.35
N ASP A 103 -0.92 13.41 7.03
CA ASP A 103 -0.28 14.49 6.28
C ASP A 103 -0.97 15.85 6.47
N LYS A 104 -2.31 15.87 6.45
CA LYS A 104 -3.09 17.10 6.70
C LYS A 104 -2.91 17.67 8.10
N ILE A 105 -2.52 16.87 9.06
CA ILE A 105 -2.21 17.30 10.43
C ILE A 105 -0.75 17.68 10.50
N MET A 106 0.15 16.81 10.06
CA MET A 106 1.59 17.00 10.18
C MET A 106 2.15 18.10 9.27
N SER A 107 1.42 18.52 8.24
CA SER A 107 1.75 19.75 7.48
C SER A 107 1.67 21.05 8.31
N GLU A 108 1.04 21.01 9.50
CA GLU A 108 1.00 22.11 10.48
C GLU A 108 2.05 21.93 11.59
N SER A 109 2.86 20.86 11.54
CA SER A 109 3.94 20.58 12.50
C SER A 109 5.05 21.63 12.42
N LYS A 110 5.73 21.86 13.54
CA LYS A 110 6.95 22.67 13.61
C LYS A 110 8.22 21.80 13.59
N LEU A 111 8.08 20.49 13.68
CA LEU A 111 9.17 19.55 13.54
C LEU A 111 9.44 19.27 12.06
N LYS A 112 10.63 18.79 11.74
CA LYS A 112 10.96 18.32 10.39
C LYS A 112 10.24 17.00 10.15
N VAL A 113 9.34 16.98 9.17
CA VAL A 113 8.50 15.82 8.83
C VAL A 113 8.69 15.48 7.36
N HIS A 114 8.95 14.22 7.04
CA HIS A 114 8.92 13.69 5.68
C HIS A 114 7.56 13.05 5.43
N HIS A 115 6.90 13.38 4.33
CA HIS A 115 5.61 12.80 3.97
C HIS A 115 5.80 11.68 2.96
N VAL A 116 5.29 10.49 3.25
CA VAL A 116 5.40 9.32 2.36
C VAL A 116 4.16 9.24 1.46
N ILE A 117 4.39 9.29 0.16
CA ILE A 117 3.35 9.26 -0.88
C ILE A 117 3.17 7.83 -1.37
N HIS A 118 2.08 7.18 -0.94
CA HIS A 118 1.81 5.75 -1.16
C HIS A 118 1.04 5.42 -2.44
N ASN A 119 0.55 6.43 -3.18
CA ASN A 119 -0.30 6.22 -4.37
C ASN A 119 0.01 7.23 -5.47
N SER A 120 -0.43 6.93 -6.71
CA SER A 120 -0.51 7.91 -7.79
C SER A 120 -1.51 9.02 -7.43
N TYR A 121 -1.02 10.20 -7.10
CA TYR A 121 -1.88 11.37 -6.77
C TYR A 121 -2.58 11.93 -8.01
N LYS A 122 -1.97 11.86 -9.18
CA LYS A 122 -2.59 12.25 -10.45
C LYS A 122 -3.87 11.46 -10.68
N THR A 123 -3.78 10.15 -10.65
CA THR A 123 -4.92 9.27 -10.91
C THR A 123 -5.92 9.29 -9.76
N ALA A 124 -5.48 9.23 -8.51
CA ALA A 124 -6.37 9.18 -7.34
C ALA A 124 -7.19 10.46 -7.14
N PHE A 125 -6.62 11.64 -7.46
CA PHE A 125 -7.27 12.91 -7.15
C PHE A 125 -7.76 13.69 -8.37
N LEU A 126 -7.15 13.54 -9.55
CA LEU A 126 -7.45 14.36 -10.71
C LEU A 126 -8.25 13.63 -11.79
N SER A 127 -8.21 12.30 -11.85
CA SER A 127 -8.94 11.52 -12.85
C SER A 127 -10.45 11.79 -12.77
N GLY A 128 -11.09 12.01 -13.93
CA GLY A 128 -12.54 12.27 -14.03
C GLY A 128 -13.02 13.60 -13.45
N LYS A 129 -12.11 14.53 -13.07
CA LYS A 129 -12.51 15.85 -12.53
C LYS A 129 -12.55 16.92 -13.62
N SER A 130 -13.47 17.89 -13.46
CA SER A 130 -13.51 19.07 -14.33
C SER A 130 -12.27 19.96 -14.13
N PHE A 131 -11.94 20.79 -15.12
CA PHE A 131 -10.78 21.67 -15.12
C PHE A 131 -10.67 22.53 -13.84
N PHE A 132 -11.74 23.22 -13.47
CA PHE A 132 -11.76 24.05 -12.25
C PHE A 132 -11.53 23.23 -10.97
N LYS A 133 -12.10 22.03 -10.93
CA LYS A 133 -11.92 21.12 -9.78
C LYS A 133 -10.48 20.64 -9.68
N LYS A 134 -9.83 20.34 -10.80
CA LYS A 134 -8.41 19.99 -10.86
C LYS A 134 -7.55 21.11 -10.30
N ILE A 135 -7.76 22.37 -10.71
CA ILE A 135 -7.02 23.53 -10.19
C ILE A 135 -7.18 23.65 -8.67
N GLN A 136 -8.40 23.53 -8.15
CA GLN A 136 -8.64 23.58 -6.70
C GLN A 136 -7.88 22.48 -5.94
N ILE A 137 -7.89 21.26 -6.49
CA ILE A 137 -7.19 20.12 -5.88
C ILE A 137 -5.68 20.34 -5.92
N LYS A 138 -5.12 20.76 -7.07
CA LYS A 138 -3.69 21.06 -7.22
C LYS A 138 -3.23 22.10 -6.21
N ASN A 139 -3.93 23.23 -6.10
CA ASN A 139 -3.61 24.27 -5.14
C ASN A 139 -3.64 23.77 -3.69
N LYS A 140 -4.60 22.88 -3.36
CA LYS A 140 -4.72 22.29 -2.03
C LYS A 140 -3.56 21.33 -1.72
N ILE A 141 -3.18 20.48 -2.67
CA ILE A 141 -2.08 19.52 -2.52
C ILE A 141 -0.74 20.27 -2.44
N ASN A 142 -0.48 21.21 -3.34
CA ASN A 142 0.73 22.04 -3.32
C ASN A 142 0.88 22.79 -1.99
N ARG A 143 -0.22 23.33 -1.45
CA ARG A 143 -0.21 24.00 -0.15
C ARG A 143 0.06 23.03 1.00
N LEU A 144 -0.43 21.79 0.89
CA LEU A 144 -0.28 20.77 1.92
C LEU A 144 1.20 20.40 2.12
N TYR A 145 1.92 20.20 1.03
CA TYR A 145 3.28 19.63 1.08
C TYR A 145 4.41 20.66 0.89
N ARG A 146 4.06 21.95 0.72
CA ARG A 146 5.02 23.02 0.35
C ARG A 146 6.27 23.11 1.22
N ASN A 147 6.16 22.81 2.50
CA ASN A 147 7.21 23.08 3.49
C ASN A 147 7.88 21.81 4.03
N HIS A 148 7.57 20.66 3.48
CA HIS A 148 8.08 19.38 3.95
C HIS A 148 8.55 18.52 2.79
N PRO A 149 9.67 17.79 2.93
CA PRO A 149 10.16 16.89 1.90
C PRO A 149 9.20 15.70 1.70
N LEU A 150 9.15 15.19 0.46
CA LEU A 150 8.34 14.03 0.10
C LEU A 150 9.22 12.81 -0.13
N VAL A 151 8.72 11.65 0.29
CA VAL A 151 9.27 10.35 -0.07
C VAL A 151 8.24 9.63 -0.93
N PHE A 152 8.60 9.31 -2.16
CA PHE A 152 7.74 8.56 -3.07
C PHE A 152 8.09 7.08 -3.01
N VAL A 153 7.08 6.22 -3.02
CA VAL A 153 7.27 4.77 -2.95
C VAL A 153 7.67 4.15 -4.29
N SER A 154 7.65 4.93 -5.38
CA SER A 154 8.07 4.51 -6.73
C SER A 154 8.47 5.72 -7.56
N GLN A 155 9.32 5.50 -8.56
CA GLN A 155 9.72 6.54 -9.55
C GLN A 155 8.51 7.00 -10.36
N ALA A 156 7.64 6.06 -10.73
CA ALA A 156 6.41 6.38 -11.45
C ALA A 156 5.49 7.31 -10.63
N ALA A 157 5.33 7.06 -9.31
CA ALA A 157 4.55 7.92 -8.44
C ALA A 157 5.16 9.31 -8.30
N GLU A 158 6.50 9.42 -8.22
CA GLU A 158 7.21 10.71 -8.22
C GLU A 158 7.00 11.44 -9.54
N TRP A 159 7.24 10.79 -10.68
CA TRP A 159 7.10 11.38 -12.01
C TRP A 159 5.68 11.90 -12.26
N GLU A 160 4.65 11.07 -12.00
CA GLU A 160 3.25 11.49 -12.11
C GLU A 160 2.88 12.64 -11.18
N TYR A 161 3.50 12.71 -9.99
CA TYR A 161 3.30 13.82 -9.08
C TYR A 161 3.91 15.11 -9.65
N GLN A 162 5.13 15.04 -10.15
CA GLN A 162 5.85 16.20 -10.71
C GLN A 162 5.18 16.82 -11.93
N GLU A 163 4.48 16.02 -12.75
CA GLU A 163 3.70 16.52 -13.88
C GLU A 163 2.53 17.43 -13.46
N GLU A 164 1.98 17.22 -12.28
CA GLU A 164 0.71 17.82 -11.89
C GLU A 164 0.81 18.74 -10.67
N PHE A 165 1.84 18.55 -9.83
CA PHE A 165 1.98 19.24 -8.56
C PHE A 165 3.41 19.78 -8.39
N SER A 166 3.55 20.79 -7.51
CA SER A 166 4.85 21.31 -7.12
C SER A 166 5.54 20.38 -6.14
N THR A 167 6.73 19.90 -6.48
CA THR A 167 7.52 19.02 -5.61
C THR A 167 8.48 19.85 -4.76
N PRO A 168 8.52 19.64 -3.43
CA PRO A 168 9.55 20.22 -2.57
C PRO A 168 10.95 19.78 -3.00
N PHE A 169 11.96 20.65 -2.76
CA PHE A 169 13.32 20.45 -3.24
C PHE A 169 13.99 19.14 -2.76
N ASP A 170 13.72 18.72 -1.52
CA ASP A 170 14.34 17.58 -0.86
C ASP A 170 13.54 16.26 -1.03
N SER A 171 12.77 16.14 -2.12
CA SER A 171 11.98 14.94 -2.35
C SER A 171 12.80 13.85 -3.03
N GLN A 172 12.53 12.58 -2.67
CA GLN A 172 13.23 11.42 -3.23
C GLN A 172 12.37 10.16 -3.29
N VAL A 173 12.81 9.16 -4.05
CA VAL A 173 12.17 7.85 -4.14
C VAL A 173 12.86 6.87 -3.20
N ILE A 174 12.08 6.23 -2.32
CA ILE A 174 12.51 5.10 -1.51
C ILE A 174 11.39 4.06 -1.53
N TYR A 175 11.68 2.87 -2.01
CA TYR A 175 10.70 1.79 -2.18
C TYR A 175 10.17 1.23 -0.85
N ASN A 176 9.15 0.38 -0.95
CA ASN A 176 8.61 -0.33 0.21
C ASN A 176 9.52 -1.50 0.62
N PRO A 177 9.82 -1.67 1.91
CA PRO A 177 10.69 -2.75 2.38
C PRO A 177 9.98 -4.10 2.39
N THR A 178 10.69 -5.14 1.97
CA THR A 178 10.26 -6.53 2.03
C THR A 178 11.30 -7.35 2.82
N GLU A 179 10.85 -7.98 3.91
CA GLU A 179 11.67 -8.89 4.71
C GLU A 179 11.38 -10.33 4.28
N LEU A 180 12.31 -10.93 3.53
CA LEU A 180 12.11 -12.25 2.92
C LEU A 180 11.94 -13.36 3.96
N SER A 181 12.71 -13.34 5.06
CA SER A 181 12.62 -14.34 6.12
C SER A 181 11.26 -14.35 6.81
N ASP A 182 10.73 -13.16 7.10
CA ASP A 182 9.41 -13.02 7.74
C ASP A 182 8.30 -13.47 6.80
N LEU A 183 8.40 -13.09 5.53
CA LEU A 183 7.43 -13.47 4.51
C LEU A 183 7.38 -14.99 4.31
N GLN A 184 8.55 -15.63 4.21
CA GLN A 184 8.66 -17.09 4.13
C GLN A 184 8.12 -17.76 5.39
N GLY A 185 8.47 -17.27 6.57
CA GLY A 185 7.96 -17.78 7.84
C GLY A 185 6.43 -17.74 7.92
N GLN A 186 5.84 -16.58 7.59
CA GLN A 186 4.39 -16.39 7.59
C GLN A 186 3.68 -17.24 6.53
N SER A 187 4.29 -17.47 5.37
CA SER A 187 3.72 -18.30 4.30
C SER A 187 3.67 -19.80 4.62
N ASN A 188 4.49 -20.26 5.57
CA ASN A 188 4.56 -21.64 6.03
C ASN A 188 3.56 -21.97 7.15
N ILE A 189 2.84 -20.98 7.69
CA ILE A 189 1.83 -21.21 8.72
C ILE A 189 0.70 -22.06 8.13
N THR A 190 0.33 -23.12 8.86
CA THR A 190 -0.78 -24.00 8.44
C THR A 190 -2.10 -23.25 8.58
N VAL A 191 -2.84 -23.15 7.51
CA VAL A 191 -4.22 -22.63 7.48
C VAL A 191 -5.12 -23.66 6.83
N GLU A 192 -6.41 -23.57 7.11
CA GLU A 192 -7.42 -24.32 6.36
C GLU A 192 -7.34 -23.94 4.89
N THR A 193 -6.99 -24.88 4.05
CA THR A 193 -6.76 -24.67 2.64
C THR A 193 -7.91 -25.16 1.80
N LEU A 194 -8.06 -24.54 0.63
CA LEU A 194 -8.94 -25.05 -0.40
C LEU A 194 -8.36 -26.35 -0.98
N GLU A 195 -9.18 -27.35 -1.18
CA GLU A 195 -8.77 -28.59 -1.87
C GLU A 195 -8.59 -28.34 -3.39
N SER A 196 -9.26 -27.32 -3.92
CA SER A 196 -9.23 -26.97 -5.33
C SER A 196 -8.01 -26.13 -5.67
N ARG A 197 -7.52 -26.26 -6.91
CA ARG A 197 -6.56 -25.31 -7.51
C ARG A 197 -7.22 -23.93 -7.66
N TYR A 198 -6.46 -22.85 -7.48
CA TYR A 198 -7.03 -21.50 -7.59
C TYR A 198 -6.02 -20.43 -8.01
N LEU A 199 -6.53 -19.44 -8.73
CA LEU A 199 -5.89 -18.13 -8.87
C LEU A 199 -6.30 -17.26 -7.68
N ILE A 200 -5.42 -16.33 -7.26
CA ILE A 200 -5.69 -15.49 -6.11
C ILE A 200 -5.63 -13.99 -6.46
N HIS A 201 -6.51 -13.22 -5.83
CA HIS A 201 -6.41 -11.77 -5.76
C HIS A 201 -6.49 -11.32 -4.31
N ILE A 202 -5.58 -10.42 -3.93
CA ILE A 202 -5.52 -9.86 -2.58
C ILE A 202 -5.63 -8.35 -2.67
N GLY A 203 -6.74 -7.79 -2.19
CA GLY A 203 -6.96 -6.35 -2.26
C GLY A 203 -8.32 -5.89 -1.74
N ARG A 204 -8.42 -4.60 -1.38
CA ARG A 204 -9.68 -4.00 -0.93
C ARG A 204 -10.70 -3.94 -2.07
N PHE A 205 -11.97 -4.28 -1.80
CA PHE A 205 -13.05 -4.12 -2.77
C PHE A 205 -13.40 -2.64 -2.96
N ASN A 206 -12.66 -2.00 -3.86
CA ASN A 206 -12.82 -0.59 -4.24
C ASN A 206 -12.64 -0.42 -5.76
N ARG A 207 -12.91 0.78 -6.28
CA ARG A 207 -12.79 1.07 -7.71
C ARG A 207 -11.38 0.91 -8.26
N GLN A 208 -10.36 1.17 -7.43
CA GLN A 208 -8.95 1.06 -7.82
C GLN A 208 -8.58 -0.36 -8.24
N LYS A 209 -9.02 -1.37 -7.46
CA LYS A 209 -8.61 -2.77 -7.63
C LYS A 209 -9.37 -3.52 -8.74
N ARG A 210 -10.48 -2.95 -9.25
CA ARG A 210 -11.22 -3.46 -10.40
C ARG A 210 -11.55 -4.95 -10.34
N HIS A 211 -12.15 -5.37 -9.23
CA HIS A 211 -12.66 -6.74 -9.09
C HIS A 211 -13.67 -7.11 -10.20
N ASP A 212 -14.41 -6.13 -10.71
CA ASP A 212 -15.29 -6.28 -11.86
C ASP A 212 -14.54 -6.78 -13.11
N ARG A 213 -13.38 -6.18 -13.43
CA ARG A 213 -12.52 -6.61 -14.53
C ARG A 213 -12.03 -8.04 -14.33
N LEU A 214 -11.52 -8.33 -13.13
CA LEU A 214 -10.99 -9.66 -12.79
C LEU A 214 -12.06 -10.74 -12.91
N ILE A 215 -13.24 -10.53 -12.35
CA ILE A 215 -14.35 -11.48 -12.36
C ILE A 215 -14.83 -11.73 -13.81
N ASN A 216 -14.95 -10.65 -14.62
CA ASN A 216 -15.30 -10.80 -16.03
C ASN A 216 -14.24 -11.56 -16.84
N ALA A 217 -12.93 -11.34 -16.57
CA ALA A 217 -11.87 -12.13 -17.20
C ALA A 217 -11.92 -13.60 -16.75
N PHE A 218 -12.10 -13.83 -15.45
CA PHE A 218 -12.18 -15.16 -14.89
C PHE A 218 -13.39 -15.96 -15.42
N SER A 219 -14.53 -15.33 -15.67
CA SER A 219 -15.71 -15.99 -16.25
C SER A 219 -15.46 -16.59 -17.63
N ARG A 220 -14.42 -16.11 -18.35
CA ARG A 220 -14.04 -16.60 -19.70
C ARG A 220 -13.01 -17.74 -19.65
N ILE A 221 -12.58 -18.16 -18.46
CA ILE A 221 -11.66 -19.28 -18.31
C ILE A 221 -12.40 -20.60 -18.56
N GLU A 222 -11.91 -21.38 -19.50
CA GLU A 222 -12.52 -22.64 -19.93
C GLU A 222 -12.37 -23.75 -18.87
N ASN A 223 -11.27 -23.78 -18.12
CA ASN A 223 -11.01 -24.80 -17.10
C ASN A 223 -11.96 -24.62 -15.90
N SER A 224 -12.93 -25.54 -15.76
CA SER A 224 -13.92 -25.54 -14.69
C SER A 224 -13.36 -25.88 -13.32
N ASP A 225 -12.21 -26.56 -13.25
CA ASP A 225 -11.63 -27.06 -11.98
C ASP A 225 -10.86 -25.98 -11.22
N ILE A 226 -10.57 -24.86 -11.90
CA ILE A 226 -9.89 -23.73 -11.27
C ILE A 226 -10.88 -22.79 -10.56
N LYS A 227 -10.55 -22.36 -9.35
CA LYS A 227 -11.31 -21.37 -8.59
C LYS A 227 -10.63 -20.00 -8.66
N LEU A 228 -11.36 -18.96 -8.31
CA LEU A 228 -10.83 -17.63 -8.04
C LEU A 228 -11.01 -17.32 -6.55
N LEU A 229 -9.91 -17.16 -5.83
CA LEU A 229 -9.92 -16.76 -4.42
C LEU A 229 -9.73 -15.25 -4.28
N LEU A 230 -10.72 -14.59 -3.71
CA LEU A 230 -10.70 -13.15 -3.46
C LEU A 230 -10.52 -12.89 -1.95
N ILE A 231 -9.37 -12.29 -1.59
CA ILE A 231 -9.05 -11.93 -0.20
C ILE A 231 -9.13 -10.41 -0.04
N GLY A 232 -9.98 -9.95 0.87
CA GLY A 232 -10.14 -8.54 1.20
C GLY A 232 -11.56 -8.18 1.59
N GLU A 233 -11.73 -6.94 2.02
CA GLU A 233 -13.03 -6.33 2.32
C GLU A 233 -13.13 -4.96 1.64
N GLY A 234 -14.32 -4.40 1.54
CA GLY A 234 -14.52 -3.06 0.99
C GLY A 234 -15.93 -2.82 0.48
N GLY A 235 -16.21 -1.56 0.17
CA GLY A 235 -17.56 -1.10 -0.17
C GLY A 235 -18.16 -1.66 -1.46
N LEU A 236 -17.32 -2.24 -2.35
CA LEU A 236 -17.78 -2.84 -3.62
C LEU A 236 -17.88 -4.37 -3.57
N LYS A 237 -17.77 -5.00 -2.39
CA LYS A 237 -17.85 -6.46 -2.26
C LYS A 237 -19.21 -6.99 -2.71
N GLN A 238 -20.30 -6.36 -2.27
CA GLN A 238 -21.66 -6.77 -2.67
C GLN A 238 -21.90 -6.65 -4.19
N GLU A 239 -21.30 -5.61 -4.83
CA GLU A 239 -21.38 -5.46 -6.29
C GLU A 239 -20.61 -6.60 -7.00
N ALA A 240 -19.46 -7.02 -6.44
CA ALA A 240 -18.68 -8.13 -6.96
C ALA A 240 -19.42 -9.48 -6.79
N GLU A 241 -20.03 -9.71 -5.63
CA GLU A 241 -20.86 -10.91 -5.35
C GLU A 241 -22.05 -10.98 -6.32
N LYS A 242 -22.73 -9.86 -6.54
CA LYS A 242 -23.81 -9.77 -7.53
C LYS A 242 -23.32 -10.11 -8.94
N LEU A 243 -22.15 -9.55 -9.35
CA LEU A 243 -21.59 -9.83 -10.67
C LEU A 243 -21.28 -11.32 -10.86
N VAL A 244 -20.76 -11.99 -9.84
CA VAL A 244 -20.50 -13.44 -9.85
C VAL A 244 -21.79 -14.22 -10.09
N ASN A 245 -22.90 -13.86 -9.41
CA ASN A 245 -24.21 -14.47 -9.60
C ASN A 245 -24.78 -14.20 -11.00
N ASP A 246 -24.68 -12.94 -11.47
CA ASP A 246 -25.17 -12.54 -12.81
C ASP A 246 -24.42 -13.30 -13.94
N LEU A 247 -23.18 -13.73 -13.70
CA LEU A 247 -22.36 -14.52 -14.63
C LEU A 247 -22.51 -16.03 -14.47
N GLY A 248 -23.20 -16.52 -13.42
CA GLY A 248 -23.42 -17.95 -13.15
C GLY A 248 -22.14 -18.73 -12.81
N ILE A 249 -21.23 -18.08 -12.06
CA ILE A 249 -19.92 -18.66 -11.67
C ILE A 249 -19.72 -18.74 -10.14
N GLU A 250 -20.81 -18.79 -9.37
CA GLU A 250 -20.81 -18.79 -7.89
C GLU A 250 -19.99 -19.94 -7.32
N ASP A 251 -20.07 -21.08 -7.94
CA ASP A 251 -19.34 -22.29 -7.53
C ASP A 251 -17.83 -22.17 -7.78
N ARG A 252 -17.39 -21.17 -8.56
CA ARG A 252 -15.99 -20.99 -8.96
C ARG A 252 -15.30 -19.80 -8.28
N VAL A 253 -16.04 -18.92 -7.60
CA VAL A 253 -15.48 -17.71 -6.96
C VAL A 253 -15.66 -17.78 -5.45
N ILE A 254 -14.58 -17.62 -4.71
CA ILE A 254 -14.55 -17.73 -3.26
C ILE A 254 -14.20 -16.36 -2.66
N PHE A 255 -15.12 -15.80 -1.88
CA PHE A 255 -14.92 -14.57 -1.12
C PHE A 255 -14.47 -14.93 0.30
N LYS A 256 -13.16 -14.87 0.57
CA LYS A 256 -12.60 -15.23 1.89
C LYS A 256 -12.81 -14.15 2.94
N GLY A 257 -13.00 -12.89 2.52
CA GLY A 257 -12.98 -11.75 3.42
C GLY A 257 -11.56 -11.29 3.76
N PHE A 258 -11.44 -10.43 4.77
CA PHE A 258 -10.14 -9.98 5.24
C PHE A 258 -9.43 -11.11 6.01
N THR A 259 -8.15 -11.25 5.78
CA THR A 259 -7.27 -12.08 6.60
C THR A 259 -5.98 -11.31 6.88
N GLU A 260 -5.50 -11.40 8.10
CA GLU A 260 -4.27 -10.74 8.53
C GLU A 260 -3.04 -11.34 7.84
N ASN A 261 -3.02 -12.66 7.68
CA ASN A 261 -1.96 -13.37 6.98
C ASN A 261 -2.49 -14.05 5.70
N PRO A 262 -2.41 -13.40 4.53
CA PRO A 262 -2.83 -14.00 3.27
C PRO A 262 -1.77 -14.92 2.62
N TYR A 263 -0.55 -14.95 3.15
CA TYR A 263 0.58 -15.62 2.49
C TYR A 263 0.47 -17.14 2.38
N PRO A 264 -0.12 -17.88 3.34
CA PRO A 264 -0.35 -19.30 3.15
C PRO A 264 -1.28 -19.62 1.97
N TYR A 265 -2.27 -18.75 1.72
CA TYR A 265 -3.15 -18.87 0.56
C TYR A 265 -2.42 -18.45 -0.73
N LEU A 266 -1.62 -17.38 -0.68
CA LEU A 266 -0.80 -16.95 -1.81
C LEU A 266 0.18 -18.05 -2.23
N ARG A 267 0.87 -18.67 -1.27
CA ARG A 267 1.84 -19.73 -1.52
C ARG A 267 1.24 -20.98 -2.20
N LYS A 268 -0.02 -21.28 -1.95
CA LYS A 268 -0.71 -22.45 -2.51
C LYS A 268 -1.50 -22.14 -3.79
N SER A 269 -1.50 -20.89 -4.24
CA SER A 269 -2.18 -20.50 -5.47
C SER A 269 -1.37 -20.90 -6.70
N GLU A 270 -2.06 -21.04 -7.84
CA GLU A 270 -1.44 -21.18 -9.16
C GLU A 270 -0.79 -19.86 -9.62
N GLY A 271 -1.27 -18.72 -9.08
CA GLY A 271 -0.71 -17.41 -9.36
C GLY A 271 -1.57 -16.27 -8.82
N LEU A 272 -0.92 -15.11 -8.65
CA LEU A 272 -1.56 -13.84 -8.27
C LEU A 272 -2.02 -13.10 -9.52
N VAL A 273 -3.25 -12.60 -9.52
CA VAL A 273 -3.76 -11.70 -10.55
C VAL A 273 -4.08 -10.34 -9.94
N LEU A 274 -3.41 -9.29 -10.42
CA LEU A 274 -3.63 -7.90 -10.03
C LEU A 274 -4.29 -7.13 -11.17
N SER A 275 -5.54 -6.68 -10.98
CA SER A 275 -6.37 -6.07 -12.02
C SER A 275 -6.57 -4.56 -11.87
N SER A 276 -5.70 -3.86 -11.17
CA SER A 276 -5.85 -2.47 -10.74
C SER A 276 -5.86 -1.46 -11.90
N ASP A 277 -6.50 -0.30 -11.69
CA ASP A 277 -6.42 0.85 -12.59
C ASP A 277 -5.22 1.76 -12.28
N PHE A 278 -4.76 1.78 -11.04
CA PHE A 278 -3.59 2.53 -10.60
C PHE A 278 -3.05 1.97 -9.28
N GLU A 279 -1.74 2.12 -9.08
CA GLU A 279 -1.04 1.76 -7.84
C GLU A 279 0.01 2.84 -7.50
N GLY A 280 0.50 2.83 -6.26
CA GLY A 280 1.76 3.51 -5.93
C GLY A 280 2.92 2.56 -6.18
N LEU A 281 3.02 1.58 -5.30
CA LEU A 281 3.87 0.39 -5.43
C LEU A 281 3.11 -0.79 -4.80
N PRO A 282 2.56 -1.72 -5.59
CA PRO A 282 1.72 -2.81 -5.07
C PRO A 282 2.55 -3.84 -4.31
N THR A 283 2.53 -3.78 -2.98
CA THR A 283 3.31 -4.68 -2.12
C THR A 283 2.94 -6.15 -2.34
N VAL A 284 1.66 -6.45 -2.60
CA VAL A 284 1.20 -7.81 -2.86
C VAL A 284 1.89 -8.44 -4.08
N LEU A 285 2.21 -7.64 -5.11
CA LEU A 285 2.95 -8.11 -6.28
C LEU A 285 4.41 -8.44 -5.92
N ILE A 286 5.06 -7.56 -5.14
CA ILE A 286 6.41 -7.78 -4.62
C ILE A 286 6.44 -9.04 -3.74
N GLU A 287 5.44 -9.23 -2.89
CA GLU A 287 5.30 -10.38 -1.99
C GLU A 287 5.10 -11.70 -2.75
N ALA A 288 4.27 -11.70 -3.79
CA ALA A 288 4.09 -12.86 -4.64
C ALA A 288 5.40 -13.28 -5.32
N ILE A 289 6.12 -12.32 -5.91
CA ILE A 289 7.41 -12.55 -6.56
C ILE A 289 8.46 -13.03 -5.54
N ALA A 290 8.48 -12.46 -4.33
CA ALA A 290 9.38 -12.89 -3.25
C ALA A 290 9.12 -14.33 -2.79
N LEU A 291 7.89 -14.83 -2.93
CA LEU A 291 7.50 -16.21 -2.67
C LEU A 291 7.61 -17.11 -3.91
N SER A 292 8.14 -16.59 -5.03
CA SER A 292 8.25 -17.30 -6.33
C SER A 292 6.89 -17.74 -6.88
N ILE A 293 5.83 -16.97 -6.60
CA ILE A 293 4.49 -17.23 -7.13
C ILE A 293 4.35 -16.54 -8.48
N PRO A 294 3.81 -17.22 -9.51
CA PRO A 294 3.50 -16.64 -10.80
C PRO A 294 2.57 -15.43 -10.67
N VAL A 295 2.77 -14.40 -11.51
CA VAL A 295 1.99 -13.17 -11.41
C VAL A 295 1.44 -12.72 -12.75
N ILE A 296 0.25 -12.15 -12.75
CA ILE A 296 -0.31 -11.35 -13.83
C ILE A 296 -0.72 -10.01 -13.25
N THR A 297 -0.40 -8.94 -13.93
CA THR A 297 -0.79 -7.58 -13.54
C THR A 297 -1.27 -6.77 -14.74
N THR A 298 -2.18 -5.84 -14.51
CA THR A 298 -2.51 -4.83 -15.53
C THR A 298 -1.40 -3.79 -15.62
N ASP A 299 -1.16 -3.27 -16.84
CA ASP A 299 -0.26 -2.13 -17.09
C ASP A 299 -0.91 -0.82 -16.60
N CYS A 300 -1.06 -0.70 -15.30
CA CYS A 300 -1.68 0.46 -14.69
C CYS A 300 -0.64 1.50 -14.27
N SER A 301 -1.09 2.74 -14.04
CA SER A 301 -0.21 3.80 -13.53
C SER A 301 0.38 3.44 -12.17
N GLY A 302 1.64 3.83 -11.94
CA GLY A 302 2.42 3.53 -10.74
C GLY A 302 3.57 2.55 -10.97
N GLY A 303 4.10 2.00 -9.89
CA GLY A 303 5.37 1.25 -9.89
C GLY A 303 5.30 -0.20 -10.39
N ILE A 304 4.35 -0.60 -11.24
CA ILE A 304 4.24 -1.97 -11.77
C ILE A 304 5.53 -2.37 -12.50
N ARG A 305 5.93 -1.58 -13.50
CA ARG A 305 7.12 -1.88 -14.32
C ARG A 305 8.42 -1.81 -13.52
N GLU A 306 8.44 -1.11 -12.42
CA GLU A 306 9.57 -1.11 -11.49
C GLU A 306 9.72 -2.44 -10.73
N ILE A 307 8.63 -3.22 -10.62
CA ILE A 307 8.62 -4.53 -9.97
C ILE A 307 8.92 -5.63 -10.97
N VAL A 308 8.20 -5.69 -12.09
CA VAL A 308 8.29 -6.79 -13.06
C VAL A 308 9.24 -6.50 -14.22
N GLY A 309 9.80 -5.28 -14.32
CA GLY A 309 10.64 -4.86 -15.45
C GLY A 309 9.85 -4.81 -16.75
N ASP A 310 10.55 -5.11 -17.85
CA ASP A 310 9.98 -5.16 -19.20
C ASP A 310 9.42 -6.55 -19.56
N ASN A 311 8.99 -7.33 -18.57
CA ASN A 311 8.42 -8.66 -18.81
C ASN A 311 6.95 -8.54 -19.25
N GLU A 312 6.75 -8.35 -20.55
CA GLU A 312 5.43 -8.23 -21.16
C GLU A 312 4.57 -9.51 -21.01
N THR A 313 5.16 -10.66 -20.72
CA THR A 313 4.42 -11.91 -20.49
C THR A 313 3.47 -11.80 -19.30
N VAL A 314 3.84 -11.02 -18.29
CA VAL A 314 3.05 -10.87 -17.03
C VAL A 314 2.19 -9.61 -17.00
N ILE A 315 2.25 -8.77 -18.05
CA ILE A 315 1.56 -7.47 -18.09
C ILE A 315 0.40 -7.53 -19.10
N SER A 316 -0.81 -7.25 -18.66
CA SER A 316 -2.01 -7.12 -19.49
C SER A 316 -2.44 -5.66 -19.62
N SER A 317 -3.02 -5.31 -20.74
CA SER A 317 -3.67 -4.01 -20.89
C SER A 317 -4.81 -3.80 -19.88
N CYS A 318 -4.91 -2.60 -19.31
CA CYS A 318 -5.98 -2.25 -18.38
C CYS A 318 -7.39 -2.33 -18.98
N ASN A 319 -7.52 -2.27 -20.30
CA ASN A 319 -8.82 -2.19 -20.98
C ASN A 319 -9.17 -3.47 -21.76
N ASP A 320 -8.33 -4.48 -21.72
CA ASP A 320 -8.53 -5.73 -22.47
C ASP A 320 -8.81 -6.90 -21.51
N ILE A 321 -10.10 -7.22 -21.39
CA ILE A 321 -10.57 -8.34 -20.53
C ILE A 321 -10.23 -9.70 -21.19
N ASP A 322 -10.24 -9.78 -22.52
CA ASP A 322 -9.92 -11.01 -23.25
C ASP A 322 -8.44 -11.33 -23.15
N GLU A 323 -7.58 -10.32 -23.24
CA GLU A 323 -6.14 -10.50 -23.00
C GLU A 323 -5.88 -11.01 -21.59
N LEU A 324 -6.49 -10.40 -20.57
CA LEU A 324 -6.36 -10.85 -19.17
C LEU A 324 -6.83 -12.29 -18.98
N ALA A 325 -7.96 -12.67 -19.58
CA ALA A 325 -8.48 -14.03 -19.54
C ALA A 325 -7.53 -15.03 -20.24
N ASN A 326 -6.99 -14.67 -21.41
CA ASN A 326 -6.03 -15.49 -22.15
C ASN A 326 -4.73 -15.69 -21.34
N MET A 327 -4.23 -14.66 -20.69
CA MET A 327 -3.06 -14.75 -19.82
C MET A 327 -3.33 -15.68 -18.62
N MET A 328 -4.49 -15.57 -18.00
CA MET A 328 -4.89 -16.46 -16.91
C MET A 328 -4.97 -17.93 -17.38
N ASN A 329 -5.54 -18.21 -18.55
CA ASN A 329 -5.56 -19.56 -19.13
C ASN A 329 -4.13 -20.09 -19.38
N ARG A 330 -3.24 -19.27 -19.94
CA ARG A 330 -1.83 -19.62 -20.16
C ARG A 330 -1.11 -19.90 -18.84
N MET A 331 -1.30 -19.06 -17.81
CA MET A 331 -0.70 -19.26 -16.48
C MET A 331 -1.12 -20.59 -15.86
N ILE A 332 -2.40 -20.98 -15.99
CA ILE A 332 -2.91 -22.27 -15.48
C ILE A 332 -2.25 -23.47 -16.17
N LEU A 333 -1.89 -23.32 -17.44
CA LEU A 333 -1.27 -24.37 -18.26
C LEU A 333 0.25 -24.39 -18.11
N ASN A 334 0.89 -23.23 -18.02
CA ASN A 334 2.34 -23.07 -17.95
C ASN A 334 2.72 -21.91 -17.02
N SER A 335 2.67 -22.15 -15.72
CA SER A 335 2.91 -21.15 -14.68
C SER A 335 4.34 -20.62 -14.67
N GLU A 336 5.32 -21.38 -15.15
CA GLU A 336 6.75 -20.99 -15.16
C GLU A 336 7.00 -19.75 -16.02
N GLU A 337 6.24 -19.54 -17.12
CA GLU A 337 6.35 -18.35 -17.97
C GLU A 337 5.98 -17.05 -17.23
N PHE A 338 5.22 -17.15 -16.14
CA PHE A 338 4.70 -16.03 -15.37
C PHE A 338 5.49 -15.76 -14.09
N GLN A 339 6.62 -16.45 -13.90
CA GLN A 339 7.51 -16.17 -12.78
C GLN A 339 8.39 -14.96 -13.06
N CYS A 340 8.63 -14.16 -12.01
CA CYS A 340 9.54 -13.01 -12.02
C CYS A 340 10.65 -13.20 -11.00
N LEU A 341 11.83 -12.68 -11.29
CA LEU A 341 12.91 -12.61 -10.30
C LEU A 341 12.64 -11.49 -9.30
N PHE A 342 12.86 -11.78 -8.02
CA PHE A 342 12.70 -10.77 -6.97
C PHE A 342 13.80 -9.69 -7.07
N PRO A 343 13.45 -8.41 -7.26
CA PRO A 343 14.44 -7.35 -7.35
C PRO A 343 14.99 -6.96 -5.97
N ASN A 344 16.32 -7.05 -5.80
CA ASN A 344 17.00 -6.78 -4.52
C ASN A 344 16.75 -5.37 -3.96
N LYS A 345 16.40 -4.41 -4.82
CA LYS A 345 16.07 -3.03 -4.41
C LYS A 345 14.88 -2.91 -3.45
N PHE A 346 14.10 -3.98 -3.26
CA PHE A 346 13.00 -4.05 -2.29
C PHE A 346 13.38 -4.73 -0.98
N LEU A 347 14.63 -5.19 -0.81
CA LEU A 347 15.09 -5.80 0.43
C LEU A 347 14.99 -4.81 1.61
N ALA A 348 14.49 -5.29 2.73
CA ALA A 348 14.31 -4.47 3.93
C ALA A 348 15.63 -3.87 4.44
N SER A 349 16.76 -4.58 4.31
CA SER A 349 18.09 -4.08 4.63
C SER A 349 18.50 -2.88 3.77
N GLU A 350 18.28 -2.95 2.45
CA GLU A 350 18.60 -1.87 1.52
C GLU A 350 17.72 -0.62 1.77
N ILE A 351 16.42 -0.83 1.91
CA ILE A 351 15.47 0.25 2.14
C ILE A 351 15.72 0.93 3.49
N SER A 352 15.97 0.17 4.56
CA SER A 352 16.29 0.76 5.87
C SER A 352 17.56 1.59 5.84
N SER A 353 18.57 1.18 5.06
CA SER A 353 19.79 1.95 4.83
C SER A 353 19.50 3.29 4.14
N GLN A 354 18.64 3.31 3.12
CA GLN A 354 18.23 4.54 2.43
C GLN A 354 17.51 5.51 3.37
N TYR A 355 16.56 5.03 4.20
CA TYR A 355 15.91 5.87 5.22
C TYR A 355 16.88 6.35 6.31
N HIS A 356 17.88 5.53 6.66
CA HIS A 356 18.94 5.94 7.56
C HIS A 356 19.74 7.12 6.97
N HIS A 357 20.16 7.03 5.71
CA HIS A 357 20.88 8.11 5.03
C HIS A 357 20.02 9.38 4.88
N LEU A 358 18.73 9.25 4.55
CA LEU A 358 17.78 10.36 4.47
C LEU A 358 17.75 11.20 5.76
N ASN A 359 17.86 10.57 6.92
CA ASN A 359 17.88 11.27 8.21
C ASN A 359 19.12 12.14 8.40
N TYR A 360 20.22 11.89 7.66
CA TYR A 360 21.50 12.61 7.77
C TYR A 360 21.81 13.54 6.59
N SER A 361 21.02 13.47 5.52
CA SER A 361 21.29 14.21 4.29
C SER A 361 21.01 15.72 4.40
N HIS A 362 20.61 16.20 5.58
CA HIS A 362 20.23 17.62 5.80
C HIS A 362 20.60 18.09 7.22
#